data_afd243c65e98816162c6e41a1f7a71d7
#
_entry.id   afd243c65e98816162c6e41a1f7a71d7
#
_cell.length_a   1.000
_cell.length_b   1.000
_cell.length_c   1.000
_cell.angle_alpha   90.00
_cell.angle_beta   90.00
_cell.angle_gamma   90.00
#
_symmetry.space_group_name_H-M   'P 1'
#
loop_
_entity.id
_entity.type
_entity.pdbx_description
1 polymer ?
#
loop_
_entity_poly.entity_id
_entity_poly.type
_entity_poly.pdbx_seq_one_letter_code
_entity_poly.pdbx_strand_id
1 'polypeptide(L)'
;MAIVLPVMFLITLGTLETCEGIFLTQKIKIAAAEGARSAVLREGSFASVEAAVGSYLDARGVTYENISNVVSVTPDPEQASVLDPITVTVTIPTAENFRMPTTFYWFWTGSELSAEVVLFKEYVAIDTN
;
A
#
# COMPACT_ATOMS: atom_id res chain seq x y z
N MET A 1 5.04 30.90 -31.02
CA MET A 1 4.78 31.19 -29.58
C MET A 1 3.51 30.54 -29.05
N ALA A 2 2.41 30.50 -29.78
CA ALA A 2 1.13 29.95 -29.31
C ALA A 2 1.14 28.42 -28.98
N ILE A 3 2.01 27.65 -29.61
CA ILE A 3 2.10 26.18 -29.41
C ILE A 3 3.01 25.78 -28.21
N VAL A 4 4.01 26.61 -27.90
CA VAL A 4 4.99 26.31 -26.84
C VAL A 4 4.34 26.33 -25.46
N LEU A 5 3.45 27.27 -25.21
CA LEU A 5 2.79 27.46 -23.93
C LEU A 5 1.90 26.25 -23.52
N PRO A 6 0.99 25.72 -24.37
CA PRO A 6 0.22 24.53 -24.04
C PRO A 6 1.09 23.28 -23.91
N VAL A 7 2.17 23.14 -24.67
CA VAL A 7 3.10 21.99 -24.54
C VAL A 7 3.83 22.03 -23.20
N MET A 8 4.31 23.20 -22.79
CA MET A 8 4.93 23.36 -21.46
C MET A 8 3.94 23.04 -20.32
N PHE A 9 2.68 23.45 -20.47
CA PHE A 9 1.64 23.16 -19.51
C PHE A 9 1.38 21.64 -19.38
N LEU A 10 1.31 20.93 -20.52
CA LEU A 10 1.15 19.47 -20.55
C LEU A 10 2.31 18.74 -19.85
N ILE A 11 3.55 19.16 -20.12
CA ILE A 11 4.73 18.57 -19.49
C ILE A 11 4.70 18.80 -17.97
N THR A 12 4.36 20.00 -17.54
CA THR A 12 4.30 20.34 -16.12
C THR A 12 3.23 19.53 -15.39
N LEU A 13 2.03 19.43 -15.96
CA LEU A 13 0.94 18.63 -15.38
C LEU A 13 1.30 17.15 -15.33
N GLY A 14 1.85 16.59 -16.40
CA GLY A 14 2.28 15.18 -16.43
C GLY A 14 3.38 14.88 -15.40
N THR A 15 4.27 15.83 -15.16
CA THR A 15 5.31 15.69 -14.12
C THR A 15 4.68 15.65 -12.73
N LEU A 16 3.72 16.51 -12.43
CA LEU A 16 3.01 16.54 -11.15
C LEU A 16 2.25 15.24 -10.89
N GLU A 17 1.53 14.72 -11.89
CA GLU A 17 0.83 13.43 -11.78
C GLU A 17 1.80 12.28 -11.49
N THR A 18 2.92 12.24 -12.19
CA THR A 18 3.94 11.21 -11.95
C THR A 18 4.49 11.28 -10.52
N CYS A 19 4.74 12.48 -10.02
CA CYS A 19 5.18 12.67 -8.62
C CYS A 19 4.14 12.17 -7.62
N GLU A 20 2.85 12.48 -7.81
CA GLU A 20 1.79 11.97 -6.94
C GLU A 20 1.72 10.45 -6.94
N GLY A 21 1.83 9.80 -8.11
CA GLY A 21 1.88 8.35 -8.23
C GLY A 21 3.05 7.72 -7.49
N ILE A 22 4.23 8.31 -7.59
CA ILE A 22 5.43 7.85 -6.86
C ILE A 22 5.22 8.00 -5.35
N PHE A 23 4.71 9.13 -4.88
CA PHE A 23 4.44 9.34 -3.45
C PHE A 23 3.40 8.36 -2.90
N LEU A 24 2.33 8.09 -3.64
CA LEU A 24 1.33 7.11 -3.24
C LEU A 24 1.94 5.70 -3.19
N THR A 25 2.73 5.32 -4.19
CA THR A 25 3.44 4.04 -4.22
C THR A 25 4.36 3.86 -3.01
N GLN A 26 5.08 4.90 -2.62
CA GLN A 26 5.93 4.87 -1.42
C GLN A 26 5.10 4.69 -0.15
N LYS A 27 3.99 5.38 -0.01
CA LYS A 27 3.09 5.25 1.14
C LYS A 27 2.58 3.82 1.29
N ILE A 28 2.09 3.20 0.22
CA ILE A 28 1.57 1.83 0.28
C ILE A 28 2.68 0.80 0.53
N LYS A 29 3.89 1.01 0.03
CA LYS A 29 5.05 0.15 0.34
C LYS A 29 5.40 0.17 1.83
N ILE A 30 5.41 1.34 2.43
CA ILE A 30 5.69 1.47 3.87
C ILE A 30 4.52 0.88 4.68
N ALA A 31 3.28 1.09 4.28
CA ALA A 31 2.12 0.48 4.91
C ALA A 31 2.20 -1.06 4.87
N ALA A 32 2.56 -1.64 3.73
CA ALA A 32 2.78 -3.08 3.59
C ALA A 32 3.93 -3.58 4.47
N ALA A 33 5.01 -2.81 4.61
CA ALA A 33 6.13 -3.14 5.49
C ALA A 33 5.73 -3.11 6.98
N GLU A 34 4.94 -2.14 7.41
CA GLU A 34 4.41 -2.09 8.78
C GLU A 34 3.44 -3.25 9.05
N GLY A 35 2.57 -3.57 8.09
CA GLY A 35 1.72 -4.74 8.15
C GLY A 35 2.52 -6.05 8.26
N ALA A 36 3.55 -6.21 7.43
CA ALA A 36 4.41 -7.39 7.46
C ALA A 36 5.18 -7.53 8.79
N ARG A 37 5.64 -6.41 9.37
CA ARG A 37 6.22 -6.43 10.72
C ARG A 37 5.23 -6.91 11.77
N SER A 38 4.00 -6.42 11.70
CA SER A 38 2.94 -6.87 12.61
C SER A 38 2.63 -8.37 12.45
N ALA A 39 2.65 -8.86 11.21
CA ALA A 39 2.38 -10.26 10.90
C ALA A 39 3.43 -11.24 11.46
N VAL A 40 4.70 -10.85 11.49
CA VAL A 40 5.80 -11.73 11.97
C VAL A 40 5.99 -11.71 13.48
N LEU A 41 5.33 -10.82 14.20
CA LEU A 41 5.36 -10.79 15.65
C LEU A 41 4.75 -12.06 16.24
N ARG A 42 5.11 -12.37 17.49
CA ARG A 42 4.68 -13.58 18.22
C ARG A 42 3.16 -13.75 18.26
N GLU A 43 2.42 -12.64 18.37
CA GLU A 43 0.95 -12.58 18.40
C GLU A 43 0.38 -12.02 17.10
N GLY A 44 1.13 -12.13 16.01
CA GLY A 44 0.71 -11.62 14.71
C GLY A 44 -0.57 -12.31 14.23
N SER A 45 -1.62 -11.53 14.02
CA SER A 45 -2.90 -11.95 13.49
C SER A 45 -3.30 -11.09 12.29
N PHE A 46 -4.24 -11.56 11.50
CA PHE A 46 -4.78 -10.77 10.39
C PHE A 46 -5.32 -9.42 10.88
N ALA A 47 -6.03 -9.41 12.02
CA ALA A 47 -6.53 -8.18 12.62
C ALA A 47 -5.42 -7.19 13.03
N SER A 48 -4.29 -7.68 13.53
CA SER A 48 -3.14 -6.84 13.88
C SER A 48 -2.49 -6.22 12.65
N VAL A 49 -2.45 -6.95 11.54
CA VAL A 49 -1.96 -6.46 10.25
C VAL A 49 -2.88 -5.37 9.70
N GLU A 50 -4.19 -5.60 9.69
CA GLU A 50 -5.17 -4.59 9.26
C GLU A 50 -5.08 -3.32 10.10
N ALA A 51 -4.95 -3.45 11.42
CA ALA A 51 -4.83 -2.31 12.32
C ALA A 51 -3.54 -1.50 12.06
N ALA A 52 -2.41 -2.17 11.84
CA ALA A 52 -1.13 -1.53 11.55
C ALA A 52 -1.17 -0.79 10.19
N VAL A 53 -1.67 -1.43 9.15
CA VAL A 53 -1.80 -0.86 7.81
C VAL A 53 -2.78 0.31 7.83
N GLY A 54 -3.97 0.13 8.42
CA GLY A 54 -5.01 1.16 8.51
C GLY A 54 -4.52 2.40 9.25
N SER A 55 -3.90 2.22 10.41
CA SER A 55 -3.33 3.33 11.18
C SER A 55 -2.29 4.13 10.39
N TYR A 56 -1.44 3.45 9.63
CA TYR A 56 -0.45 4.12 8.80
C TYR A 56 -1.08 4.88 7.63
N LEU A 57 -2.04 4.26 6.93
CA LEU A 57 -2.73 4.88 5.80
C LEU A 57 -3.54 6.11 6.24
N ASP A 58 -4.25 6.01 7.36
CA ASP A 58 -5.02 7.11 7.95
C ASP A 58 -4.11 8.29 8.34
N ALA A 59 -2.98 8.00 8.98
CA ALA A 59 -1.99 9.01 9.35
C ALA A 59 -1.38 9.73 8.12
N ARG A 60 -1.41 9.11 6.95
CA ARG A 60 -0.90 9.65 5.69
C ARG A 60 -1.97 10.23 4.78
N GLY A 61 -3.23 10.22 5.22
CA GLY A 61 -4.37 10.75 4.48
C GLY A 61 -4.67 9.99 3.19
N VAL A 62 -4.46 8.67 3.19
CA VAL A 62 -4.82 7.80 2.08
C VAL A 62 -6.27 7.36 2.25
N THR A 63 -7.07 7.52 1.20
CA THR A 63 -8.50 7.17 1.20
C THR A 63 -8.68 5.72 0.74
N TYR A 64 -9.49 4.96 1.47
CA TYR A 64 -9.91 3.61 1.13
C TYR A 64 -11.30 3.32 1.72
N GLU A 65 -12.07 2.44 1.09
CA GLU A 65 -13.42 2.11 1.57
C GLU A 65 -13.42 1.18 2.77
N ASN A 66 -12.69 0.07 2.67
CA ASN A 66 -12.62 -0.94 3.70
C ASN A 66 -11.23 -1.55 3.75
N ILE A 67 -10.64 -1.56 4.94
CA ILE A 67 -9.28 -2.07 5.16
C ILE A 67 -9.13 -3.54 4.77
N SER A 68 -10.14 -4.36 4.98
CA SER A 68 -10.13 -5.79 4.63
C SER A 68 -10.04 -6.05 3.12
N ASN A 69 -10.47 -5.09 2.29
CA ASN A 69 -10.32 -5.17 0.84
C ASN A 69 -8.95 -4.66 0.36
N VAL A 70 -8.31 -3.85 1.18
CA VAL A 70 -7.02 -3.22 0.89
C VAL A 70 -5.86 -4.15 1.22
N VAL A 71 -6.00 -4.93 2.29
CA VAL A 71 -4.93 -5.77 2.83
C VAL A 71 -5.16 -7.24 2.50
N SER A 72 -4.16 -7.88 1.94
CA SER A 72 -4.12 -9.33 1.74
C SER A 72 -2.87 -9.89 2.39
N VAL A 73 -3.03 -10.96 3.15
CA VAL A 73 -1.92 -11.65 3.84
C VAL A 73 -1.93 -13.12 3.47
N THR A 74 -0.81 -13.64 3.04
CA THR A 74 -0.67 -15.05 2.66
C THR A 74 0.72 -15.56 3.04
N PRO A 75 0.84 -16.69 3.75
CA PRO A 75 -0.20 -17.45 4.46
C PRO A 75 -0.75 -16.71 5.68
N ASP A 76 -1.78 -17.28 6.32
CA ASP A 76 -2.34 -16.74 7.56
C ASP A 76 -1.25 -16.64 8.64
N PRO A 77 -1.02 -15.47 9.24
CA PRO A 77 0.02 -15.29 10.26
C PRO A 77 -0.12 -16.22 11.47
N GLU A 78 -1.36 -16.61 11.81
CA GLU A 78 -1.64 -17.50 12.95
C GLU A 78 -1.26 -18.93 12.66
N GLN A 79 -1.27 -19.35 11.40
CA GLN A 79 -0.98 -20.72 10.96
C GLN A 79 0.44 -20.89 10.42
N ALA A 80 1.14 -19.80 10.18
CA ALA A 80 2.48 -19.82 9.62
C ALA A 80 3.51 -20.38 10.61
N SER A 81 4.34 -21.29 10.12
CA SER A 81 5.47 -21.85 10.87
C SER A 81 6.67 -20.90 10.88
N VAL A 82 7.66 -21.20 11.73
CA VAL A 82 8.93 -20.46 11.72
C VAL A 82 9.59 -20.56 10.36
N LEU A 83 10.17 -19.47 9.90
CA LEU A 83 10.82 -19.32 8.59
C LEU A 83 9.87 -19.41 7.40
N ASP A 84 8.55 -19.52 7.62
CA ASP A 84 7.61 -19.38 6.52
C ASP A 84 7.58 -17.91 6.02
N PRO A 85 7.61 -17.70 4.70
CA PRO A 85 7.49 -16.37 4.15
C PRO A 85 6.03 -15.90 4.27
N ILE A 86 5.83 -14.79 4.96
CA ILE A 86 4.54 -14.10 5.03
C ILE A 86 4.55 -12.95 4.05
N THR A 87 3.64 -12.98 3.10
CA THR A 87 3.46 -11.94 2.10
C THR A 87 2.29 -11.06 2.49
N VAL A 88 2.55 -9.77 2.65
CA VAL A 88 1.52 -8.76 2.86
C VAL A 88 1.44 -7.88 1.63
N THR A 89 0.26 -7.85 1.02
CA THR A 89 -0.05 -7.04 -0.15
C THR A 89 -1.05 -5.96 0.25
N VAL A 90 -0.73 -4.71 -0.07
CA VAL A 90 -1.62 -3.56 0.11
C VAL A 90 -1.99 -3.02 -1.26
N THR A 91 -3.28 -2.98 -1.56
CA THR A 91 -3.83 -2.50 -2.84
C THR A 91 -4.77 -1.33 -2.60
N ILE A 92 -4.51 -0.20 -3.25
CA ILE A 92 -5.26 1.04 -3.08
C ILE A 92 -5.79 1.51 -4.45
N PRO A 93 -7.07 1.93 -4.54
CA PRO A 93 -7.60 2.54 -5.75
C PRO A 93 -6.93 3.90 -6.00
N THR A 94 -6.49 4.13 -7.23
CA THR A 94 -5.82 5.38 -7.60
C THR A 94 -6.78 6.56 -7.68
N ALA A 95 -8.01 6.32 -8.16
CA ALA A 95 -8.98 7.37 -8.46
C ALA A 95 -9.32 8.30 -7.28
N GLU A 96 -9.35 7.75 -6.06
CA GLU A 96 -9.70 8.50 -4.85
C GLU A 96 -8.51 9.18 -4.17
N ASN A 97 -7.29 8.79 -4.53
CA ASN A 97 -6.07 9.21 -3.86
C ASN A 97 -5.25 10.25 -4.62
N PHE A 98 -5.66 10.58 -5.83
CA PHE A 98 -5.04 11.65 -6.59
C PHE A 98 -5.82 12.97 -6.40
N ARG A 99 -5.10 14.06 -6.20
CA ARG A 99 -5.68 15.39 -5.95
C ARG A 99 -6.05 16.16 -7.20
N MET A 100 -5.51 15.76 -8.34
CA MET A 100 -5.76 16.45 -9.60
C MET A 100 -7.08 16.03 -10.24
N PRO A 101 -7.80 16.96 -10.91
CA PRO A 101 -9.04 16.61 -11.61
C PRO A 101 -8.77 15.60 -12.72
N THR A 102 -9.63 14.60 -12.80
CA THR A 102 -9.59 13.40 -13.63
C THR A 102 -9.37 13.56 -15.14
N THR A 103 -9.18 14.75 -15.64
CA THR A 103 -9.09 15.06 -17.07
C THR A 103 -7.77 14.55 -17.70
N PHE A 104 -6.73 14.34 -16.91
CA PHE A 104 -5.43 13.81 -17.35
C PHE A 104 -5.21 12.34 -17.03
N TYR A 105 -6.08 11.74 -16.21
CA TYR A 105 -5.99 10.36 -15.71
C TYR A 105 -6.35 9.27 -16.72
N TRP A 106 -6.56 9.57 -17.96
CA TRP A 106 -6.96 8.56 -18.91
C TRP A 106 -5.95 7.39 -19.01
N PHE A 107 -4.70 7.61 -18.61
CA PHE A 107 -3.68 6.55 -18.46
C PHE A 107 -3.85 5.72 -17.18
N TRP A 108 -4.44 6.29 -16.14
CA TRP A 108 -4.51 5.68 -14.80
C TRP A 108 -5.95 5.39 -14.34
N THR A 109 -6.94 5.79 -15.10
CA THR A 109 -8.37 5.54 -14.76
C THR A 109 -8.66 4.05 -14.66
N GLY A 110 -9.04 3.62 -13.46
CA GLY A 110 -9.35 2.22 -13.17
C GLY A 110 -8.15 1.37 -12.77
N SER A 111 -6.95 1.93 -12.63
CA SER A 111 -5.80 1.21 -12.09
C SER A 111 -5.77 1.26 -10.57
N GLU A 112 -5.36 0.15 -10.01
CA GLU A 112 -5.04 0.01 -8.60
C GLU A 112 -3.52 0.01 -8.44
N LEU A 113 -3.03 0.62 -7.39
CA LEU A 113 -1.64 0.51 -6.99
C LEU A 113 -1.53 -0.53 -5.90
N SER A 114 -0.65 -1.51 -6.10
CA SER A 114 -0.37 -2.55 -5.12
C SER A 114 1.11 -2.53 -4.73
N ALA A 115 1.35 -2.83 -3.47
CA ALA A 115 2.69 -3.07 -2.94
C ALA A 115 2.69 -4.36 -2.14
N GLU A 116 3.74 -5.14 -2.33
CA GLU A 116 3.93 -6.43 -1.69
C GLU A 116 5.23 -6.40 -0.89
N VAL A 117 5.15 -6.91 0.34
CA VAL A 117 6.31 -7.10 1.21
C VAL A 117 6.29 -8.52 1.76
N VAL A 118 7.41 -9.19 1.65
CA VAL A 118 7.61 -10.55 2.18
C VAL A 118 8.58 -10.50 3.34
N LEU A 119 8.16 -11.00 4.50
CA LEU A 119 9.01 -11.20 5.66
C LEU A 119 8.90 -12.64 6.15
N PHE A 120 9.98 -13.15 6.71
CA PHE A 120 10.00 -14.50 7.30
C PHE A 120 9.59 -14.43 8.77
N LYS A 121 8.75 -15.36 9.19
CA LYS A 121 8.34 -15.46 10.60
C LYS A 121 9.52 -15.90 11.44
N GLU A 122 9.97 -15.05 12.36
CA GLU A 122 11.18 -15.27 13.17
C GLU A 122 10.92 -16.09 14.43
N TYR A 123 9.68 -16.13 14.93
CA TYR A 123 9.35 -16.75 16.22
C TYR A 123 8.23 -17.77 16.13
N VAL A 124 8.50 -18.97 16.66
CA VAL A 124 7.46 -19.82 17.24
C VAL A 124 7.34 -19.47 18.71
N ALA A 125 6.12 -19.40 19.24
CA ALA A 125 5.90 -19.43 20.66
C ALA A 125 6.58 -20.68 21.21
N ILE A 126 7.69 -20.52 21.93
CA ILE A 126 8.26 -21.63 22.71
C ILE A 126 7.24 -21.87 23.83
N ASP A 127 6.50 -22.97 23.71
CA ASP A 127 5.71 -23.50 24.81
C ASP A 127 6.71 -23.92 25.91
N THR A 128 6.95 -23.02 26.83
CA THR A 128 7.63 -23.34 28.08
C THR A 128 6.60 -24.00 28.98
N ASN A 129 6.53 -25.31 28.84
CA ASN A 129 5.82 -26.16 29.80
C ASN A 129 6.70 -26.36 31.04
#